data_8a2fd0e599a6919ea2cd9a5cbeae2b4e
#
_entry.id   8a2fd0e599a6919ea2cd9a5cbeae2b4e
#
_cell.length_a   1.000
_cell.length_b   1.000
_cell.length_c   1.000
_cell.angle_alpha   90.00
_cell.angle_beta   90.00
_cell.angle_gamma   90.00
#
_symmetry.space_group_name_H-M   'P 1'
#
loop_
_entity.id
_entity.type
_entity.pdbx_description
1 polymer ?
#
loop_
_entity_poly.entity_id
_entity_poly.type
_entity_poly.pdbx_seq_one_letter_code
_entity_poly.pdbx_strand_id
1 'polypeptide(L)'
;MSSIIIVSVPVHGHVTPLLTVAENFVNRGDDVRFITGARFADPVRATGAAHVPLPAEADFDDRSVLESLPDRARLKGVKAIAFDFEHVVARPAKAQYETLMAALAAHPADVVLSEPLFLGATFLLAHPRPARPAVIFCGITGLPVESRDTAPFGMGLPPVHILNRPRNIALASLNRRVLRRPYRVIDELHREVHGTDLPGTFVDWGRRADAIVQFTVPSFEYPRSDAPAELHFVGPLSAVGSQAPLPPWWADLDGSRPVIHVTQGTFANTDYAQAIAPALLALAGDDVLVVVATGGRPLDTLPPLPANARAATYLPYDELLPRTAVYVTNGGYGGVQYALRYGVPIVATGGKEDKPEVGARVAWSGVGRRIRSERPTPRALRRDILAVLNQPRYRQASRRVAADMAAAPGFAGVAEIVDRLAANPTRSAPENTVTPR
;
A
#
# COMPACT_ATOMS: atom_id res chain seq x y z
N MET A 1 19.51 -4.88 -20.62
CA MET A 1 18.14 -4.69 -21.16
C MET A 1 17.38 -5.94 -20.84
N SER A 2 16.40 -5.86 -19.96
CA SER A 2 15.60 -7.00 -19.50
C SER A 2 14.17 -6.88 -20.03
N SER A 3 13.49 -8.02 -20.23
CA SER A 3 12.05 -8.07 -20.51
C SER A 3 11.30 -8.27 -19.19
N ILE A 4 10.44 -7.31 -18.85
CA ILE A 4 9.79 -7.23 -17.55
C ILE A 4 8.27 -7.20 -17.73
N ILE A 5 7.57 -8.04 -16.95
CA ILE A 5 6.12 -7.92 -16.79
C ILE A 5 5.82 -7.39 -15.39
N ILE A 6 5.06 -6.30 -15.32
CA ILE A 6 4.51 -5.79 -14.06
C ILE A 6 3.04 -6.20 -14.00
N VAL A 7 2.58 -6.70 -12.86
CA VAL A 7 1.19 -7.13 -12.68
C VAL A 7 0.57 -6.51 -11.44
N SER A 8 -0.66 -6.02 -11.58
CA SER A 8 -1.41 -5.41 -10.48
C SER A 8 -2.92 -5.62 -10.64
N VAL A 9 -3.62 -5.83 -9.53
CA VAL A 9 -5.08 -5.70 -9.53
C VAL A 9 -5.46 -4.26 -9.87
N PRO A 10 -6.65 -4.02 -10.47
CA PRO A 10 -7.07 -2.70 -10.94
C PRO A 10 -7.54 -1.79 -9.80
N VAL A 11 -6.68 -1.61 -8.79
CA VAL A 11 -6.90 -0.73 -7.62
C VAL A 11 -5.90 0.43 -7.68
N HIS A 12 -6.39 1.66 -7.59
CA HIS A 12 -5.57 2.88 -7.74
C HIS A 12 -4.33 2.87 -6.82
N GLY A 13 -4.50 2.51 -5.55
CA GLY A 13 -3.40 2.45 -4.58
C GLY A 13 -2.37 1.36 -4.87
N HIS A 14 -2.72 0.35 -5.69
CA HIS A 14 -1.83 -0.74 -6.09
C HIS A 14 -1.11 -0.45 -7.41
N VAL A 15 -1.83 0.11 -8.38
CA VAL A 15 -1.26 0.46 -9.70
C VAL A 15 -0.29 1.64 -9.60
N THR A 16 -0.65 2.72 -8.90
CA THR A 16 0.12 3.97 -8.89
C THR A 16 1.59 3.82 -8.48
N PRO A 17 1.96 3.09 -7.40
CA PRO A 17 3.37 2.89 -7.07
C PRO A 17 4.14 2.12 -8.15
N LEU A 18 3.48 1.20 -8.84
CA LEU A 18 4.08 0.39 -9.89
C LEU A 18 4.20 1.13 -11.23
N LEU A 19 3.39 2.17 -11.48
CA LEU A 19 3.59 3.06 -12.64
C LEU A 19 4.95 3.75 -12.55
N THR A 20 5.35 4.21 -11.37
CA THR A 20 6.69 4.79 -11.18
C THR A 20 7.80 3.78 -11.45
N VAL A 21 7.61 2.54 -11.02
CA VAL A 21 8.55 1.45 -11.30
C VAL A 21 8.63 1.19 -12.80
N ALA A 22 7.48 1.13 -13.50
CA ALA A 22 7.40 0.93 -14.94
C ALA A 22 8.14 2.05 -15.70
N GLU A 23 7.86 3.32 -15.38
CA GLU A 23 8.49 4.48 -15.99
C GLU A 23 10.02 4.45 -15.84
N ASN A 24 10.51 4.12 -14.66
CA ASN A 24 11.95 4.04 -14.42
C ASN A 24 12.61 2.90 -15.23
N PHE A 25 11.97 1.74 -15.36
CA PHE A 25 12.50 0.65 -16.19
C PHE A 25 12.46 1.01 -17.69
N VAL A 26 11.37 1.61 -18.16
CA VAL A 26 11.30 2.11 -19.55
C VAL A 26 12.39 3.15 -19.83
N ASN A 27 12.59 4.11 -18.93
CA ASN A 27 13.63 5.14 -19.06
C ASN A 27 15.05 4.52 -19.01
N ARG A 28 15.22 3.36 -18.36
CA ARG A 28 16.48 2.58 -18.38
C ARG A 28 16.69 1.85 -19.71
N GLY A 29 15.66 1.73 -20.54
CA GLY A 29 15.68 1.06 -21.83
C GLY A 29 15.24 -0.42 -21.78
N ASP A 30 14.55 -0.84 -20.72
CA ASP A 30 13.97 -2.19 -20.61
C ASP A 30 12.65 -2.30 -21.37
N ASP A 31 12.32 -3.52 -21.82
CA ASP A 31 11.02 -3.84 -22.38
C ASP A 31 10.00 -4.12 -21.26
N VAL A 32 9.02 -3.24 -21.10
CA VAL A 32 8.07 -3.30 -19.99
C VAL A 32 6.65 -3.48 -20.49
N ARG A 33 6.01 -4.56 -20.03
CA ARG A 33 4.58 -4.81 -20.19
C ARG A 33 3.90 -4.73 -18.83
N PHE A 34 2.72 -4.11 -18.79
CA PHE A 34 1.99 -3.92 -17.53
C PHE A 34 0.59 -4.53 -17.66
N ILE A 35 0.32 -5.61 -16.92
CA ILE A 35 -0.98 -6.29 -16.85
C ILE A 35 -1.80 -5.66 -15.74
N THR A 36 -2.90 -5.01 -16.09
CA THR A 36 -3.88 -4.46 -15.12
C THR A 36 -5.20 -4.16 -15.83
N GLY A 37 -6.20 -3.64 -15.11
CA GLY A 37 -7.51 -3.33 -15.68
C GLY A 37 -7.49 -2.22 -16.73
N ALA A 38 -8.49 -2.24 -17.61
CA ALA A 38 -8.62 -1.34 -18.76
C ALA A 38 -8.64 0.15 -18.36
N ARG A 39 -9.16 0.48 -17.18
CA ARG A 39 -9.19 1.84 -16.64
C ARG A 39 -7.80 2.48 -16.53
N PHE A 40 -6.76 1.68 -16.36
CA PHE A 40 -5.38 2.15 -16.21
C PHE A 40 -4.57 2.12 -17.51
N ALA A 41 -5.22 1.88 -18.65
CA ALA A 41 -4.54 1.80 -19.95
C ALA A 41 -3.74 3.07 -20.28
N ASP A 42 -4.35 4.25 -20.14
CA ASP A 42 -3.68 5.52 -20.43
C ASP A 42 -2.58 5.87 -19.42
N PRO A 43 -2.78 5.75 -18.10
CA PRO A 43 -1.69 5.87 -17.14
C PRO A 43 -0.50 4.93 -17.40
N VAL A 44 -0.76 3.67 -17.80
CA VAL A 44 0.31 2.71 -18.15
C VAL A 44 1.06 3.17 -19.39
N ARG A 45 0.32 3.50 -20.48
CA ARG A 45 0.94 3.99 -21.73
C ARG A 45 1.76 5.27 -21.52
N ALA A 46 1.31 6.15 -20.62
CA ALA A 46 2.05 7.37 -20.29
C ALA A 46 3.43 7.10 -19.71
N THR A 47 3.67 5.93 -19.09
CA THR A 47 5.01 5.51 -18.63
C THR A 47 5.90 4.98 -19.76
N GLY A 48 5.36 4.78 -20.97
CA GLY A 48 6.02 4.11 -22.07
C GLY A 48 5.90 2.57 -22.05
N ALA A 49 5.29 1.99 -21.02
CA ALA A 49 5.06 0.56 -20.94
C ALA A 49 3.87 0.11 -21.81
N ALA A 50 3.93 -1.12 -22.33
CA ALA A 50 2.82 -1.71 -23.07
C ALA A 50 1.72 -2.20 -22.10
N HIS A 51 0.51 -1.68 -22.24
CA HIS A 51 -0.63 -2.13 -21.43
C HIS A 51 -1.20 -3.46 -21.97
N VAL A 52 -1.37 -4.44 -21.09
CA VAL A 52 -2.05 -5.71 -21.33
C VAL A 52 -3.32 -5.73 -20.45
N PRO A 53 -4.52 -5.71 -21.02
CA PRO A 53 -5.75 -5.64 -20.25
C PRO A 53 -6.05 -6.97 -19.56
N LEU A 54 -6.57 -6.90 -18.32
CA LEU A 54 -7.20 -8.04 -17.67
C LEU A 54 -8.55 -8.35 -18.33
N PRO A 55 -8.98 -9.62 -18.36
CA PRO A 55 -10.32 -9.98 -18.81
C PRO A 55 -11.39 -9.58 -17.79
N ALA A 56 -12.65 -9.57 -18.21
CA ALA A 56 -13.78 -9.09 -17.40
C ALA A 56 -13.91 -9.80 -16.03
N GLU A 57 -13.46 -11.05 -15.91
CA GLU A 57 -13.48 -11.84 -14.68
C GLU A 57 -12.46 -11.33 -13.65
N ALA A 58 -11.44 -10.58 -14.09
CA ALA A 58 -10.37 -10.03 -13.25
C ALA A 58 -10.27 -8.50 -13.33
N ASP A 59 -11.06 -7.86 -14.20
CA ASP A 59 -11.13 -6.40 -14.31
C ASP A 59 -12.35 -5.85 -13.57
N PHE A 60 -12.14 -4.78 -12.81
CA PHE A 60 -13.19 -4.09 -12.09
C PHE A 60 -12.82 -2.61 -11.87
N ASP A 61 -13.83 -1.77 -11.67
CA ASP A 61 -13.62 -0.40 -11.21
C ASP A 61 -13.60 -0.39 -9.67
N ASP A 62 -12.43 -0.10 -9.10
CA ASP A 62 -12.22 -0.05 -7.65
C ASP A 62 -13.11 0.99 -6.94
N ARG A 63 -13.65 1.99 -7.65
CA ARG A 63 -14.58 3.00 -7.12
C ARG A 63 -15.97 2.46 -6.83
N SER A 64 -16.38 1.38 -7.51
CA SER A 64 -17.74 0.83 -7.45
C SER A 64 -17.82 -0.69 -7.28
N VAL A 65 -16.69 -1.40 -7.24
CA VAL A 65 -16.66 -2.87 -7.21
C VAL A 65 -17.49 -3.46 -6.05
N LEU A 66 -17.41 -2.86 -4.86
CA LEU A 66 -18.16 -3.38 -3.72
C LEU A 66 -19.67 -3.11 -3.82
N GLU A 67 -20.07 -2.05 -4.53
CA GLU A 67 -21.46 -1.71 -4.79
C GLU A 67 -22.07 -2.62 -5.88
N SER A 68 -21.24 -3.11 -6.81
CA SER A 68 -21.66 -4.05 -7.86
C SER A 68 -21.90 -5.49 -7.34
N LEU A 69 -21.49 -5.79 -6.10
CA LEU A 69 -21.68 -7.11 -5.49
C LEU A 69 -22.96 -7.17 -4.65
N PRO A 70 -24.06 -7.82 -5.11
CA PRO A 70 -25.42 -7.67 -4.54
C PRO A 70 -25.53 -8.00 -3.04
N ASP A 71 -24.75 -8.99 -2.57
CA ASP A 71 -24.81 -9.44 -1.18
C ASP A 71 -23.90 -8.63 -0.24
N ARG A 72 -22.97 -7.83 -0.80
CA ARG A 72 -21.98 -7.10 -0.01
C ARG A 72 -22.60 -6.11 0.97
N ALA A 73 -23.65 -5.40 0.56
CA ALA A 73 -24.32 -4.39 1.38
C ALA A 73 -24.96 -4.95 2.66
N ARG A 74 -25.27 -6.25 2.67
CA ARG A 74 -25.87 -6.95 3.83
C ARG A 74 -24.84 -7.43 4.85
N LEU A 75 -23.54 -7.40 4.49
CA LEU A 75 -22.46 -7.95 5.30
C LEU A 75 -21.75 -6.86 6.09
N LYS A 76 -21.32 -7.18 7.32
CA LYS A 76 -20.57 -6.30 8.22
C LYS A 76 -19.42 -7.04 8.90
N GLY A 77 -18.41 -6.27 9.36
CA GLY A 77 -17.29 -6.81 10.12
C GLY A 77 -16.54 -7.91 9.37
N VAL A 78 -16.15 -8.97 10.08
CA VAL A 78 -15.33 -10.06 9.53
C VAL A 78 -15.98 -10.82 8.37
N LYS A 79 -17.31 -10.87 8.31
CA LYS A 79 -18.04 -11.50 7.19
C LYS A 79 -17.88 -10.68 5.90
N ALA A 80 -17.90 -9.36 6.01
CA ALA A 80 -17.66 -8.46 4.89
C ALA A 80 -16.22 -8.60 4.37
N ILE A 81 -15.24 -8.63 5.28
CA ILE A 81 -13.82 -8.82 4.92
C ILE A 81 -13.62 -10.15 4.18
N ALA A 82 -14.14 -11.25 4.71
CA ALA A 82 -14.02 -12.55 4.06
C ALA A 82 -14.69 -12.59 2.67
N PHE A 83 -15.83 -11.91 2.52
CA PHE A 83 -16.52 -11.78 1.24
C PHE A 83 -15.72 -10.96 0.23
N ASP A 84 -15.15 -9.81 0.65
CA ASP A 84 -14.33 -8.98 -0.20
C ASP A 84 -13.08 -9.73 -0.67
N PHE A 85 -12.39 -10.44 0.25
CA PHE A 85 -11.26 -11.29 -0.11
C PHE A 85 -11.65 -12.44 -1.08
N GLU A 86 -12.82 -13.04 -0.92
CA GLU A 86 -13.28 -14.08 -1.85
C GLU A 86 -13.53 -13.52 -3.25
N HIS A 87 -14.30 -12.43 -3.37
CA HIS A 87 -14.81 -11.97 -4.65
C HIS A 87 -13.85 -11.05 -5.39
N VAL A 88 -13.08 -10.22 -4.68
CA VAL A 88 -12.20 -9.22 -5.28
C VAL A 88 -10.75 -9.73 -5.39
N VAL A 89 -10.34 -10.68 -4.52
CA VAL A 89 -8.96 -11.15 -4.48
C VAL A 89 -8.82 -12.60 -4.97
N ALA A 90 -9.60 -13.54 -4.40
CA ALA A 90 -9.40 -14.96 -4.69
C ALA A 90 -9.98 -15.39 -6.06
N ARG A 91 -11.23 -15.03 -6.36
CA ARG A 91 -11.89 -15.47 -7.60
C ARG A 91 -11.19 -15.01 -8.88
N PRO A 92 -10.60 -13.80 -8.97
CA PRO A 92 -9.87 -13.36 -10.16
C PRO A 92 -8.57 -14.11 -10.44
N ALA A 93 -8.01 -14.85 -9.48
CA ALA A 93 -6.65 -15.40 -9.55
C ALA A 93 -6.38 -16.28 -10.78
N LYS A 94 -7.33 -17.13 -11.19
CA LYS A 94 -7.19 -17.98 -12.37
C LYS A 94 -7.11 -17.15 -13.66
N ALA A 95 -8.03 -16.20 -13.85
CA ALA A 95 -8.04 -15.31 -15.01
C ALA A 95 -6.78 -14.40 -15.06
N GLN A 96 -6.29 -13.95 -13.89
CA GLN A 96 -5.01 -13.25 -13.78
C GLN A 96 -3.84 -14.13 -14.23
N TYR A 97 -3.80 -15.39 -13.79
CA TYR A 97 -2.76 -16.34 -14.18
C TYR A 97 -2.81 -16.66 -15.69
N GLU A 98 -3.99 -16.94 -16.24
CA GLU A 98 -4.16 -17.23 -17.67
C GLU A 98 -3.73 -16.05 -18.54
N THR A 99 -4.05 -14.81 -18.13
CA THR A 99 -3.59 -13.60 -18.81
C THR A 99 -2.07 -13.46 -18.76
N LEU A 100 -1.46 -13.71 -17.59
CA LEU A 100 -0.02 -13.68 -17.43
C LEU A 100 0.67 -14.74 -18.29
N MET A 101 0.15 -15.97 -18.33
CA MET A 101 0.67 -17.04 -19.16
C MET A 101 0.54 -16.75 -20.66
N ALA A 102 -0.58 -16.17 -21.09
CA ALA A 102 -0.75 -15.74 -22.49
C ALA A 102 0.26 -14.64 -22.88
N ALA A 103 0.50 -13.67 -21.97
CA ALA A 103 1.50 -12.64 -22.19
C ALA A 103 2.93 -13.18 -22.25
N LEU A 104 3.25 -14.18 -21.43
CA LEU A 104 4.56 -14.87 -21.44
C LEU A 104 4.74 -15.75 -22.68
N ALA A 105 3.68 -16.40 -23.16
CA ALA A 105 3.73 -17.22 -24.36
C ALA A 105 3.87 -16.35 -25.63
N ALA A 106 3.24 -15.20 -25.67
CA ALA A 106 3.36 -14.26 -26.80
C ALA A 106 4.75 -13.62 -26.86
N HIS A 107 5.33 -13.28 -25.71
CA HIS A 107 6.65 -12.68 -25.59
C HIS A 107 7.24 -13.05 -24.22
N PRO A 108 8.30 -13.87 -24.16
CA PRO A 108 8.93 -14.25 -22.90
C PRO A 108 9.40 -13.04 -22.09
N ALA A 109 9.43 -13.20 -20.77
CA ALA A 109 9.99 -12.21 -19.86
C ALA A 109 11.03 -12.84 -18.93
N ASP A 110 11.99 -12.03 -18.48
CA ASP A 110 13.01 -12.43 -17.51
C ASP A 110 12.45 -12.39 -16.07
N VAL A 111 11.62 -11.39 -15.80
CA VAL A 111 11.12 -11.09 -14.46
C VAL A 111 9.65 -10.65 -14.49
N VAL A 112 8.89 -11.09 -13.49
CA VAL A 112 7.55 -10.61 -13.17
C VAL A 112 7.59 -9.85 -11.84
N LEU A 113 7.21 -8.58 -11.84
CA LEU A 113 7.00 -7.78 -10.65
C LEU A 113 5.52 -7.82 -10.27
N SER A 114 5.18 -8.35 -9.11
CA SER A 114 3.79 -8.55 -8.70
C SER A 114 3.48 -7.88 -7.36
N GLU A 115 2.40 -7.13 -7.29
CA GLU A 115 1.92 -6.61 -6.01
C GLU A 115 1.15 -7.70 -5.20
N PRO A 116 0.90 -7.48 -3.89
CA PRO A 116 0.40 -8.52 -2.98
C PRO A 116 -0.91 -9.21 -3.37
N LEU A 117 -1.85 -8.51 -4.02
CA LEU A 117 -3.20 -9.01 -4.29
C LEU A 117 -3.38 -9.62 -5.69
N PHE A 118 -2.36 -9.52 -6.55
CA PHE A 118 -2.38 -10.20 -7.85
C PHE A 118 -2.04 -11.68 -7.68
N LEU A 119 -3.04 -12.46 -7.24
CA LEU A 119 -2.82 -13.87 -6.87
C LEU A 119 -2.50 -14.79 -8.05
N GLY A 120 -2.73 -14.38 -9.29
CA GLY A 120 -2.26 -15.11 -10.47
C GLY A 120 -0.76 -15.38 -10.47
N ALA A 121 0.04 -14.52 -9.85
CA ALA A 121 1.47 -14.74 -9.67
C ALA A 121 1.78 -15.94 -8.76
N THR A 122 0.90 -16.27 -7.81
CA THR A 122 1.09 -17.44 -6.94
C THR A 122 0.98 -18.75 -7.69
N PHE A 123 0.18 -18.80 -8.77
CA PHE A 123 0.02 -19.95 -9.63
C PHE A 123 1.26 -20.11 -10.53
N LEU A 124 1.85 -19.02 -11.01
CA LEU A 124 3.13 -19.05 -11.72
C LEU A 124 4.24 -19.67 -10.86
N LEU A 125 4.25 -19.43 -9.55
CA LEU A 125 5.21 -20.00 -8.60
C LEU A 125 5.09 -21.52 -8.41
N ALA A 126 4.05 -22.17 -8.93
CA ALA A 126 3.95 -23.63 -8.96
C ALA A 126 4.91 -24.27 -10.00
N HIS A 127 5.32 -23.50 -11.01
CA HIS A 127 6.34 -23.96 -11.96
C HIS A 127 7.74 -23.84 -11.37
N PRO A 128 8.65 -24.82 -11.66
CA PRO A 128 10.03 -24.73 -11.22
C PRO A 128 10.74 -23.52 -11.87
N ARG A 129 11.70 -22.94 -11.16
CA ARG A 129 12.39 -21.71 -11.59
C ARG A 129 12.93 -21.74 -13.03
N PRO A 130 13.51 -22.84 -13.54
CA PRO A 130 13.98 -22.90 -14.94
C PRO A 130 12.86 -22.80 -15.98
N ALA A 131 11.62 -23.09 -15.61
CA ALA A 131 10.46 -23.09 -16.51
C ALA A 131 9.59 -21.83 -16.40
N ARG A 132 10.02 -20.83 -15.62
CA ARG A 132 9.30 -19.56 -15.41
C ARG A 132 10.25 -18.39 -15.23
N PRO A 133 9.81 -17.14 -15.49
CA PRO A 133 10.54 -15.95 -15.10
C PRO A 133 10.72 -15.87 -13.58
N ALA A 134 11.62 -15.01 -13.12
CA ALA A 134 11.69 -14.64 -11.71
C ALA A 134 10.40 -13.91 -11.29
N VAL A 135 9.92 -14.19 -10.10
CA VAL A 135 8.77 -13.48 -9.51
C VAL A 135 9.24 -12.66 -8.32
N ILE A 136 9.10 -11.37 -8.41
CA ILE A 136 9.42 -10.42 -7.33
C ILE A 136 8.12 -9.92 -6.72
N PHE A 137 7.97 -10.13 -5.41
CA PHE A 137 6.88 -9.55 -4.63
C PHE A 137 7.18 -8.08 -4.35
N CYS A 138 6.31 -7.18 -4.80
CA CYS A 138 6.41 -5.74 -4.59
C CYS A 138 5.52 -5.31 -3.42
N GLY A 139 6.13 -5.05 -2.27
CA GLY A 139 5.44 -4.63 -1.06
C GLY A 139 5.05 -3.15 -1.08
N ILE A 140 3.91 -2.85 -1.67
CA ILE A 140 3.33 -1.50 -1.84
C ILE A 140 2.47 -1.05 -0.65
N THR A 141 2.33 -1.86 0.36
CA THR A 141 1.64 -1.61 1.64
C THR A 141 2.52 -2.13 2.78
N GLY A 142 2.05 -2.07 4.04
CA GLY A 142 2.78 -2.74 5.13
C GLY A 142 3.02 -4.21 4.79
N LEU A 143 4.18 -4.76 5.14
CA LEU A 143 4.59 -6.10 4.76
C LEU A 143 3.58 -7.16 5.25
N PRO A 144 2.86 -7.88 4.36
CA PRO A 144 1.83 -8.82 4.75
C PRO A 144 2.37 -10.22 5.10
N VAL A 145 3.66 -10.48 4.92
CA VAL A 145 4.31 -11.78 5.18
C VAL A 145 4.05 -12.23 6.61
N GLU A 146 3.51 -13.45 6.77
CA GLU A 146 3.25 -14.05 8.08
C GLU A 146 4.54 -14.18 8.90
N SER A 147 4.44 -13.92 10.21
CA SER A 147 5.56 -14.01 11.14
C SER A 147 5.07 -14.37 12.54
N ARG A 148 5.88 -15.12 13.27
CA ARG A 148 5.63 -15.36 14.70
C ARG A 148 5.77 -14.09 15.56
N ASP A 149 6.47 -13.06 15.05
CA ASP A 149 6.76 -11.83 15.79
C ASP A 149 5.71 -10.73 15.51
N THR A 150 4.85 -10.89 14.51
CA THR A 150 3.81 -9.91 14.15
C THR A 150 2.43 -10.52 14.14
N ALA A 151 1.41 -9.72 14.43
CA ALA A 151 0.02 -10.14 14.20
C ALA A 151 -0.24 -10.28 12.67
N PRO A 152 -1.25 -11.07 12.26
CA PRO A 152 -1.67 -11.14 10.87
C PRO A 152 -1.99 -9.76 10.31
N PHE A 153 -1.60 -9.53 9.06
CA PHE A 153 -1.89 -8.28 8.35
C PHE A 153 -3.40 -8.00 8.29
N GLY A 154 -3.77 -6.74 8.40
CA GLY A 154 -5.16 -6.26 8.42
C GLY A 154 -5.73 -6.04 9.83
N MET A 155 -5.11 -6.57 10.88
CA MET A 155 -5.58 -6.40 12.25
C MET A 155 -5.17 -5.08 12.90
N GLY A 156 -4.16 -4.40 12.37
CA GLY A 156 -3.63 -3.15 12.92
C GLY A 156 -3.12 -3.30 14.37
N LEU A 157 -2.48 -4.42 14.67
CA LEU A 157 -1.97 -4.76 15.99
C LEU A 157 -0.44 -4.80 15.96
N PRO A 158 0.24 -3.82 16.57
CA PRO A 158 1.71 -3.82 16.63
C PRO A 158 2.24 -4.95 17.52
N PRO A 159 3.54 -5.30 17.40
CA PRO A 159 4.21 -6.19 18.34
C PRO A 159 4.07 -5.69 19.79
N VAL A 160 4.01 -6.63 20.75
CA VAL A 160 3.94 -6.36 22.18
C VAL A 160 5.12 -6.99 22.89
N HIS A 161 5.50 -6.47 24.05
CA HIS A 161 6.68 -6.96 24.77
C HIS A 161 6.47 -8.34 25.43
N ILE A 162 5.25 -8.61 25.90
CA ILE A 162 4.93 -9.82 26.65
C ILE A 162 3.94 -10.66 25.84
N LEU A 163 4.16 -11.99 25.81
CA LEU A 163 3.31 -12.96 25.12
C LEU A 163 3.06 -12.65 23.62
N ASN A 164 4.01 -11.97 22.95
CA ASN A 164 3.86 -11.58 21.55
C ASN A 164 3.59 -12.80 20.65
N ARG A 165 4.45 -13.82 20.71
CA ARG A 165 4.35 -15.02 19.86
C ARG A 165 3.10 -15.85 20.12
N PRO A 166 2.76 -16.23 21.39
CA PRO A 166 1.50 -16.95 21.64
C PRO A 166 0.27 -16.19 21.15
N ARG A 167 0.23 -14.86 21.37
CA ARG A 167 -0.83 -14.00 20.85
C ARG A 167 -0.93 -14.09 19.32
N ASN A 168 0.20 -13.94 18.62
CA ASN A 168 0.23 -13.91 17.17
C ASN A 168 -0.16 -15.27 16.57
N ILE A 169 0.25 -16.39 17.17
CA ILE A 169 -0.17 -17.74 16.77
C ILE A 169 -1.71 -17.89 16.91
N ALA A 170 -2.28 -17.46 18.02
CA ALA A 170 -3.72 -17.49 18.24
C ALA A 170 -4.47 -16.61 17.22
N LEU A 171 -3.95 -15.39 16.95
CA LEU A 171 -4.52 -14.48 15.96
C LEU A 171 -4.40 -15.05 14.54
N ALA A 172 -3.30 -15.68 14.18
CA ALA A 172 -3.12 -16.34 12.88
C ALA A 172 -4.14 -17.47 12.70
N SER A 173 -4.36 -18.29 13.72
CA SER A 173 -5.37 -19.36 13.71
C SER A 173 -6.79 -18.79 13.53
N LEU A 174 -7.09 -17.68 14.22
CA LEU A 174 -8.37 -16.97 14.06
C LEU A 174 -8.52 -16.40 12.65
N ASN A 175 -7.48 -15.74 12.11
CA ASN A 175 -7.48 -15.17 10.77
C ASN A 175 -7.74 -16.23 9.70
N ARG A 176 -7.07 -17.38 9.78
CA ARG A 176 -7.32 -18.53 8.87
C ARG A 176 -8.75 -19.02 8.95
N ARG A 177 -9.35 -19.01 10.15
CA ARG A 177 -10.76 -19.40 10.32
C ARG A 177 -11.72 -18.40 9.67
N VAL A 178 -11.44 -17.11 9.80
CA VAL A 178 -12.21 -16.02 9.15
C VAL A 178 -12.10 -16.11 7.62
N LEU A 179 -10.89 -16.30 7.11
CA LEU A 179 -10.60 -16.36 5.66
C LEU A 179 -10.74 -17.78 5.07
N ARG A 180 -11.33 -18.74 5.80
CA ARG A 180 -11.45 -20.14 5.34
C ARG A 180 -12.09 -20.26 3.95
N ARG A 181 -13.06 -19.41 3.63
CA ARG A 181 -13.76 -19.46 2.34
C ARG A 181 -12.89 -18.94 1.20
N PRO A 182 -12.24 -17.76 1.28
CA PRO A 182 -11.20 -17.35 0.32
C PRO A 182 -10.11 -18.41 0.11
N TYR A 183 -9.59 -19.02 1.19
CA TYR A 183 -8.58 -20.08 1.08
C TYR A 183 -9.07 -21.26 0.24
N ARG A 184 -10.29 -21.75 0.53
CA ARG A 184 -10.87 -22.85 -0.23
C ARG A 184 -11.03 -22.50 -1.71
N VAL A 185 -11.51 -21.31 -2.05
CA VAL A 185 -11.67 -20.86 -3.44
C VAL A 185 -10.32 -20.87 -4.18
N ILE A 186 -9.27 -20.33 -3.54
CA ILE A 186 -7.92 -20.33 -4.13
C ILE A 186 -7.39 -21.77 -4.34
N ASP A 187 -7.58 -22.66 -3.38
CA ASP A 187 -7.16 -24.06 -3.49
C ASP A 187 -7.92 -24.79 -4.60
N GLU A 188 -9.23 -24.55 -4.73
CA GLU A 188 -10.06 -25.11 -5.81
C GLU A 188 -9.55 -24.62 -7.19
N LEU A 189 -9.32 -23.32 -7.36
CA LEU A 189 -8.79 -22.76 -8.61
C LEU A 189 -7.37 -23.22 -8.92
N HIS A 190 -6.51 -23.33 -7.90
CA HIS A 190 -5.16 -23.85 -8.08
C HIS A 190 -5.14 -25.33 -8.48
N ARG A 191 -6.06 -26.12 -7.90
CA ARG A 191 -6.22 -27.54 -8.25
C ARG A 191 -6.76 -27.71 -9.67
N GLU A 192 -7.66 -26.84 -10.13
CA GLU A 192 -8.12 -26.84 -11.53
C GLU A 192 -6.96 -26.63 -12.53
N VAL A 193 -6.00 -25.79 -12.16
CA VAL A 193 -4.87 -25.42 -13.05
C VAL A 193 -3.70 -26.40 -12.93
N HIS A 194 -3.34 -26.80 -11.71
CA HIS A 194 -2.08 -27.54 -11.41
C HIS A 194 -2.32 -28.93 -10.82
N GLY A 195 -3.56 -29.35 -10.56
CA GLY A 195 -3.89 -30.65 -9.97
C GLY A 195 -3.63 -30.75 -8.45
N THR A 196 -3.14 -29.69 -7.80
CA THR A 196 -2.78 -29.67 -6.38
C THR A 196 -3.31 -28.40 -5.70
N ASP A 197 -3.42 -28.41 -4.37
CA ASP A 197 -3.72 -27.23 -3.59
C ASP A 197 -2.56 -26.21 -3.66
N LEU A 198 -2.87 -24.94 -3.38
CA LEU A 198 -1.84 -23.91 -3.31
C LEU A 198 -0.86 -24.22 -2.18
N PRO A 199 0.45 -24.33 -2.43
CA PRO A 199 1.43 -24.50 -1.37
C PRO A 199 1.43 -23.30 -0.42
N GLY A 200 1.20 -23.52 0.88
CA GLY A 200 1.16 -22.45 1.88
C GLY A 200 -0.14 -21.66 1.88
N THR A 201 -0.07 -20.37 2.16
CA THR A 201 -1.24 -19.50 2.22
C THR A 201 -1.14 -18.37 1.20
N PHE A 202 -2.29 -17.94 0.65
CA PHE A 202 -2.29 -16.86 -0.33
C PHE A 202 -1.90 -15.50 0.28
N VAL A 203 -2.00 -15.31 1.58
CA VAL A 203 -1.56 -14.08 2.24
C VAL A 203 -0.05 -14.04 2.46
N ASP A 204 0.62 -15.20 2.50
CA ASP A 204 2.06 -15.34 2.75
C ASP A 204 2.87 -15.73 1.49
N TRP A 205 2.26 -15.59 0.32
CA TRP A 205 2.90 -16.04 -0.92
C TRP A 205 4.22 -15.33 -1.23
N GLY A 206 4.42 -14.14 -0.67
CA GLY A 206 5.69 -13.42 -0.79
C GLY A 206 6.90 -14.23 -0.32
N ARG A 207 6.73 -15.16 0.66
CA ARG A 207 7.82 -16.08 1.08
C ARG A 207 8.29 -17.02 -0.01
N ARG A 208 7.45 -17.27 -1.00
CA ARG A 208 7.74 -18.18 -2.12
C ARG A 208 8.23 -17.44 -3.35
N ALA A 209 8.15 -16.13 -3.37
CA ALA A 209 8.71 -15.29 -4.41
C ALA A 209 10.25 -15.41 -4.43
N ASP A 210 10.85 -15.17 -5.58
CA ASP A 210 12.31 -15.20 -5.74
C ASP A 210 13.00 -14.03 -5.04
N ALA A 211 12.27 -12.93 -4.80
CA ALA A 211 12.63 -11.82 -3.90
C ALA A 211 11.38 -11.06 -3.43
N ILE A 212 11.52 -10.36 -2.31
CA ILE A 212 10.55 -9.39 -1.80
C ILE A 212 11.20 -8.01 -1.82
N VAL A 213 10.60 -7.07 -2.50
CA VAL A 213 11.03 -5.67 -2.53
C VAL A 213 9.99 -4.84 -1.81
N GLN A 214 10.31 -4.39 -0.60
CA GLN A 214 9.39 -3.64 0.25
C GLN A 214 9.61 -2.13 0.08
N PHE A 215 8.58 -1.39 -0.32
CA PHE A 215 8.63 0.05 -0.64
C PHE A 215 8.54 0.92 0.61
N THR A 216 9.40 0.65 1.57
CA THR A 216 9.59 1.41 2.80
C THR A 216 10.98 1.14 3.37
N VAL A 217 11.21 1.55 4.62
CA VAL A 217 12.46 1.33 5.37
C VAL A 217 12.21 0.49 6.63
N PRO A 218 13.23 -0.23 7.15
CA PRO A 218 13.07 -1.04 8.36
C PRO A 218 12.56 -0.27 9.58
N SER A 219 12.90 1.01 9.71
CA SER A 219 12.45 1.86 10.84
C SER A 219 10.95 2.19 10.83
N PHE A 220 10.26 1.92 9.71
CA PHE A 220 8.80 2.06 9.60
C PHE A 220 8.08 0.73 9.48
N GLU A 221 8.78 -0.40 9.56
CA GLU A 221 8.19 -1.75 9.50
C GLU A 221 8.48 -2.54 10.79
N TYR A 222 7.62 -3.49 11.13
CA TYR A 222 7.81 -4.34 12.30
C TYR A 222 9.00 -5.30 12.10
N PRO A 223 9.87 -5.46 13.10
CA PRO A 223 10.95 -6.43 13.05
C PRO A 223 10.40 -7.86 13.05
N ARG A 224 11.02 -8.73 12.27
CA ARG A 224 10.70 -10.15 12.16
C ARG A 224 11.97 -10.99 12.26
N SER A 225 12.06 -11.85 13.27
CA SER A 225 13.21 -12.77 13.43
C SER A 225 13.18 -13.93 12.44
N ASP A 226 12.04 -14.13 11.77
CA ASP A 226 11.77 -15.14 10.76
C ASP A 226 11.50 -14.52 9.37
N ALA A 227 12.06 -13.32 9.13
CA ALA A 227 11.94 -12.67 7.84
C ALA A 227 12.56 -13.55 6.73
N PRO A 228 11.97 -13.56 5.50
CA PRO A 228 12.61 -14.19 4.35
C PRO A 228 14.00 -13.62 4.08
N ALA A 229 14.95 -14.45 3.68
CA ALA A 229 16.32 -14.03 3.37
C ALA A 229 16.39 -13.03 2.21
N GLU A 230 15.48 -13.17 1.23
CA GLU A 230 15.38 -12.31 0.05
C GLU A 230 14.40 -11.11 0.26
N LEU A 231 14.22 -10.66 1.51
CA LEU A 231 13.49 -9.43 1.84
C LEU A 231 14.42 -8.22 1.76
N HIS A 232 14.11 -7.31 0.84
CA HIS A 232 14.88 -6.09 0.59
C HIS A 232 14.00 -4.86 0.82
N PHE A 233 14.47 -3.94 1.66
CA PHE A 233 13.84 -2.63 1.87
C PHE A 233 14.50 -1.61 0.94
N VAL A 234 13.74 -1.07 0.01
CA VAL A 234 14.28 -0.15 -1.01
C VAL A 234 13.89 1.32 -0.77
N GLY A 235 13.13 1.59 0.27
CA GLY A 235 12.56 2.92 0.47
C GLY A 235 11.29 3.14 -0.37
N PRO A 236 10.60 4.26 -0.16
CA PRO A 236 9.37 4.57 -0.89
C PRO A 236 9.67 4.87 -2.37
N LEU A 237 8.96 4.20 -3.27
CA LEU A 237 8.99 4.43 -4.71
C LEU A 237 7.70 5.14 -5.17
N SER A 238 7.24 6.10 -4.41
CA SER A 238 6.07 6.88 -4.78
C SER A 238 6.38 7.77 -5.96
N ALA A 239 5.38 7.93 -6.83
CA ALA A 239 5.42 8.92 -7.90
C ALA A 239 5.78 10.31 -7.35
N VAL A 240 6.34 11.14 -8.19
CA VAL A 240 6.48 12.59 -7.94
C VAL A 240 5.13 13.13 -7.47
N GLY A 241 5.13 13.99 -6.48
CA GLY A 241 3.89 14.59 -5.95
C GLY A 241 3.07 15.26 -7.04
N SER A 242 1.83 15.57 -6.72
CA SER A 242 0.95 16.27 -7.64
C SER A 242 1.64 17.48 -8.25
N GLN A 243 1.64 17.58 -9.58
CA GLN A 243 2.09 18.74 -10.35
C GLN A 243 1.04 19.87 -10.36
N ALA A 244 0.12 19.85 -9.39
CA ALA A 244 -0.91 20.88 -9.27
C ALA A 244 -0.26 22.27 -9.15
N PRO A 245 -0.83 23.29 -9.81
CA PRO A 245 -0.34 24.65 -9.67
C PRO A 245 -0.50 25.15 -8.24
N LEU A 246 0.34 26.12 -7.86
CA LEU A 246 0.24 26.80 -6.58
C LEU A 246 -1.11 27.53 -6.51
N PRO A 247 -1.94 27.30 -5.48
CA PRO A 247 -3.21 28.03 -5.34
C PRO A 247 -2.97 29.50 -4.98
N PRO A 248 -3.95 30.40 -5.26
CA PRO A 248 -3.80 31.85 -5.04
C PRO A 248 -3.43 32.23 -3.60
N TRP A 249 -3.84 31.42 -2.62
CA TRP A 249 -3.56 31.65 -1.20
C TRP A 249 -2.20 31.08 -0.73
N TRP A 250 -1.33 30.64 -1.66
CA TRP A 250 -0.05 30.00 -1.31
C TRP A 250 0.86 30.89 -0.46
N ALA A 251 0.77 32.20 -0.64
CA ALA A 251 1.52 33.19 0.14
C ALA A 251 1.18 33.17 1.65
N ASP A 252 0.01 32.62 2.04
CA ASP A 252 -0.36 32.46 3.45
C ASP A 252 0.50 31.42 4.18
N LEU A 253 1.29 30.61 3.44
CA LEU A 253 2.28 29.68 3.96
C LEU A 253 3.62 30.37 4.27
N ASP A 254 3.57 31.51 4.95
CA ASP A 254 4.69 32.41 5.23
C ASP A 254 5.54 31.99 6.45
N GLY A 255 5.15 30.93 7.14
CA GLY A 255 5.84 30.43 8.33
C GLY A 255 5.43 31.11 9.64
N SER A 256 4.52 32.10 9.61
CA SER A 256 4.02 32.78 10.80
C SER A 256 3.22 31.85 11.72
N ARG A 257 2.57 30.82 11.16
CA ARG A 257 1.78 29.84 11.87
C ARG A 257 2.14 28.41 11.47
N PRO A 258 2.07 27.43 12.39
CA PRO A 258 2.25 26.02 12.05
C PRO A 258 1.20 25.56 11.03
N VAL A 259 1.63 24.90 9.97
CA VAL A 259 0.74 24.35 8.94
C VAL A 259 0.29 22.94 9.33
N ILE A 260 -1.01 22.74 9.42
CA ILE A 260 -1.64 21.43 9.61
C ILE A 260 -2.25 21.01 8.27
N HIS A 261 -1.58 20.11 7.55
CA HIS A 261 -2.14 19.60 6.30
C HIS A 261 -3.09 18.44 6.55
N VAL A 262 -4.31 18.51 5.99
CA VAL A 262 -5.38 17.52 6.20
C VAL A 262 -5.86 16.98 4.86
N THR A 263 -5.85 15.65 4.72
CA THR A 263 -6.36 14.99 3.51
C THR A 263 -6.91 13.59 3.81
N GLN A 264 -7.79 13.11 2.94
CA GLN A 264 -8.31 11.73 2.97
C GLN A 264 -7.89 10.93 1.73
N GLY A 265 -6.88 11.43 1.00
CA GLY A 265 -6.43 10.83 -0.26
C GLY A 265 -7.43 11.07 -1.41
N THR A 266 -7.26 10.31 -2.48
CA THR A 266 -8.05 10.47 -3.72
C THR A 266 -9.19 9.46 -3.84
N PHE A 267 -9.11 8.34 -3.13
CA PHE A 267 -10.02 7.22 -3.28
C PHE A 267 -11.09 7.16 -2.17
N ALA A 268 -10.70 6.99 -0.92
CA ALA A 268 -11.60 6.85 0.21
C ALA A 268 -11.96 8.20 0.84
N ASN A 269 -12.45 9.16 0.04
CA ASN A 269 -12.71 10.54 0.45
C ASN A 269 -14.18 10.97 0.23
N THR A 270 -15.11 10.04 0.06
CA THR A 270 -16.53 10.32 -0.14
C THR A 270 -17.21 10.93 1.09
N ASP A 271 -16.70 10.62 2.29
CA ASP A 271 -17.21 11.14 3.57
C ASP A 271 -16.11 11.91 4.30
N TYR A 272 -16.24 13.23 4.36
CA TYR A 272 -15.26 14.10 5.06
C TYR A 272 -15.23 13.93 6.59
N ALA A 273 -16.13 13.15 7.17
CA ALA A 273 -16.14 12.87 8.61
C ALA A 273 -14.95 12.02 9.10
N GLN A 274 -14.18 11.44 8.19
CA GLN A 274 -13.00 10.64 8.57
C GLN A 274 -11.82 11.48 9.09
N ALA A 275 -11.58 12.66 8.53
CA ALA A 275 -10.50 13.55 8.94
C ALA A 275 -10.81 15.04 8.71
N ILE A 276 -11.26 15.42 7.50
CA ILE A 276 -11.35 16.82 7.07
C ILE A 276 -12.34 17.60 7.91
N ALA A 277 -13.61 17.18 7.96
CA ALA A 277 -14.64 17.92 8.68
C ALA A 277 -14.35 18.04 10.20
N PRO A 278 -13.97 16.96 10.91
CA PRO A 278 -13.63 17.08 12.33
C PRO A 278 -12.34 17.90 12.58
N ALA A 279 -11.37 17.93 11.64
CA ALA A 279 -10.17 18.75 11.77
C ALA A 279 -10.49 20.25 11.63
N LEU A 280 -11.30 20.62 10.64
CA LEU A 280 -11.75 22.01 10.45
C LEU A 280 -12.48 22.52 11.70
N LEU A 281 -13.41 21.75 12.26
CA LEU A 281 -14.12 22.09 13.49
C LEU A 281 -13.19 22.13 14.72
N ALA A 282 -12.23 21.21 14.77
CA ALA A 282 -11.32 21.08 15.90
C ALA A 282 -10.36 22.26 16.06
N LEU A 283 -9.91 22.82 14.94
CA LEU A 283 -8.81 23.81 14.88
C LEU A 283 -9.26 25.22 14.52
N ALA A 284 -10.55 25.48 14.37
CA ALA A 284 -11.10 26.77 13.91
C ALA A 284 -10.66 27.99 14.74
N GLY A 285 -10.33 27.80 16.03
CA GLY A 285 -9.92 28.88 16.94
C GLY A 285 -8.45 28.79 17.34
N ASP A 286 -7.68 27.85 16.78
CA ASP A 286 -6.27 27.67 17.14
C ASP A 286 -5.35 28.54 16.24
N ASP A 287 -4.20 28.92 16.77
CA ASP A 287 -3.18 29.68 16.04
C ASP A 287 -2.35 28.73 15.13
N VAL A 288 -3.04 28.17 14.15
CA VAL A 288 -2.50 27.29 13.11
C VAL A 288 -3.11 27.63 11.76
N LEU A 289 -2.45 27.28 10.67
CA LEU A 289 -3.03 27.31 9.32
C LEU A 289 -3.43 25.89 8.91
N VAL A 290 -4.72 25.64 8.70
CA VAL A 290 -5.24 24.35 8.25
C VAL A 290 -5.31 24.33 6.72
N VAL A 291 -4.55 23.42 6.09
CA VAL A 291 -4.48 23.30 4.64
C VAL A 291 -5.12 21.98 4.22
N VAL A 292 -6.23 22.04 3.50
CA VAL A 292 -7.03 20.88 3.09
C VAL A 292 -6.79 20.54 1.63
N ALA A 293 -6.54 19.26 1.34
CA ALA A 293 -6.62 18.71 -0.02
C ALA A 293 -7.81 17.75 -0.11
N THR A 294 -8.74 18.01 -1.05
CA THR A 294 -9.95 17.18 -1.24
C THR A 294 -9.69 15.93 -2.06
N GLY A 295 -8.51 15.80 -2.69
CA GLY A 295 -8.18 14.65 -3.53
C GLY A 295 -9.02 14.55 -4.80
N GLY A 296 -9.31 15.70 -5.42
CA GLY A 296 -10.05 15.80 -6.68
C GLY A 296 -11.55 16.05 -6.53
N ARG A 297 -12.10 16.04 -5.32
CA ARG A 297 -13.51 16.41 -5.14
C ARG A 297 -13.68 17.93 -5.24
N PRO A 298 -14.82 18.42 -5.79
CA PRO A 298 -15.11 19.84 -5.86
C PRO A 298 -15.05 20.52 -4.50
N LEU A 299 -14.54 21.75 -4.45
CA LEU A 299 -14.36 22.49 -3.19
C LEU A 299 -15.68 22.88 -2.52
N ASP A 300 -16.75 23.05 -3.27
CA ASP A 300 -18.11 23.33 -2.80
C ASP A 300 -18.73 22.16 -2.01
N THR A 301 -18.13 20.97 -2.08
CA THR A 301 -18.52 19.81 -1.26
C THR A 301 -17.97 19.86 0.16
N LEU A 302 -17.03 20.77 0.44
CA LEU A 302 -16.46 20.95 1.77
C LEU A 302 -17.46 21.63 2.73
N PRO A 303 -17.40 21.33 4.03
CA PRO A 303 -18.05 22.17 5.02
C PRO A 303 -17.47 23.60 4.99
N PRO A 304 -18.17 24.61 5.54
CA PRO A 304 -17.66 25.97 5.60
C PRO A 304 -16.26 26.03 6.20
N LEU A 305 -15.35 26.72 5.50
CA LEU A 305 -13.96 26.85 5.94
C LEU A 305 -13.86 27.94 7.02
N PRO A 306 -13.25 27.65 8.18
CA PRO A 306 -12.90 28.69 9.16
C PRO A 306 -11.83 29.64 8.60
N ALA A 307 -11.70 30.83 9.21
CA ALA A 307 -10.79 31.87 8.74
C ALA A 307 -9.32 31.45 8.63
N ASN A 308 -8.91 30.50 9.47
CA ASN A 308 -7.56 29.93 9.48
C ASN A 308 -7.42 28.68 8.60
N ALA A 309 -8.35 28.44 7.66
CA ALA A 309 -8.27 27.30 6.75
C ALA A 309 -8.17 27.72 5.28
N ARG A 310 -7.49 26.91 4.50
CA ARG A 310 -7.35 27.00 3.04
C ARG A 310 -7.59 25.63 2.43
N ALA A 311 -8.12 25.61 1.21
CA ALA A 311 -8.40 24.36 0.52
C ALA A 311 -8.03 24.41 -0.96
N ALA A 312 -7.66 23.25 -1.49
CA ALA A 312 -7.50 22.99 -2.92
C ALA A 312 -7.92 21.55 -3.24
N THR A 313 -8.20 21.28 -4.50
CA THR A 313 -8.52 19.92 -4.96
C THR A 313 -7.28 19.02 -4.90
N TYR A 314 -6.17 19.53 -5.40
CA TYR A 314 -4.83 18.93 -5.32
C TYR A 314 -3.81 19.98 -4.91
N LEU A 315 -2.72 19.54 -4.30
CA LEU A 315 -1.64 20.40 -3.84
C LEU A 315 -0.28 19.82 -4.26
N PRO A 316 0.70 20.65 -4.61
CA PRO A 316 2.06 20.21 -4.92
C PRO A 316 2.75 19.81 -3.61
N TYR A 317 2.79 18.51 -3.34
CA TYR A 317 3.29 17.98 -2.06
C TYR A 317 4.76 18.22 -1.83
N ASP A 318 5.57 18.27 -2.90
CA ASP A 318 7.01 18.59 -2.81
C ASP A 318 7.25 20.02 -2.28
N GLU A 319 6.30 20.92 -2.51
CA GLU A 319 6.32 22.30 -2.00
C GLU A 319 5.63 22.45 -0.64
N LEU A 320 4.55 21.68 -0.40
CA LEU A 320 3.72 21.78 0.80
C LEU A 320 4.35 21.08 2.00
N LEU A 321 4.80 19.83 1.82
CA LEU A 321 5.24 19.00 2.95
C LEU A 321 6.46 19.54 3.67
N PRO A 322 7.45 20.17 3.02
CA PRO A 322 8.55 20.88 3.72
C PRO A 322 8.06 21.96 4.69
N ARG A 323 6.87 22.56 4.43
CA ARG A 323 6.26 23.63 5.24
C ARG A 323 5.27 23.08 6.26
N THR A 324 4.96 21.78 6.22
CA THR A 324 3.94 21.14 7.05
C THR A 324 4.47 20.77 8.43
N ALA A 325 3.76 21.22 9.45
CA ALA A 325 4.07 20.89 10.86
C ALA A 325 3.49 19.53 11.27
N VAL A 326 2.25 19.20 10.85
CA VAL A 326 1.59 17.92 11.10
C VAL A 326 0.79 17.51 9.86
N TYR A 327 0.90 16.26 9.47
CA TYR A 327 0.10 15.65 8.42
C TYR A 327 -1.04 14.83 9.03
N VAL A 328 -2.28 15.20 8.74
CA VAL A 328 -3.49 14.51 9.20
C VAL A 328 -4.12 13.77 8.04
N THR A 329 -4.28 12.47 8.18
CA THR A 329 -4.74 11.62 7.08
C THR A 329 -5.66 10.51 7.56
N ASN A 330 -6.50 9.98 6.67
CA ASN A 330 -7.24 8.74 6.94
C ASN A 330 -6.34 7.48 6.91
N GLY A 331 -5.04 7.63 6.65
CA GLY A 331 -4.06 6.56 6.82
C GLY A 331 -3.73 5.77 5.55
N GLY A 332 -3.92 6.34 4.36
CA GLY A 332 -3.42 5.71 3.12
C GLY A 332 -1.89 5.58 3.13
N TYR A 333 -1.38 4.37 2.78
CA TYR A 333 0.05 4.05 2.89
C TYR A 333 0.94 5.00 2.09
N GLY A 334 0.62 5.25 0.82
CA GLY A 334 1.39 6.14 -0.04
C GLY A 334 1.53 7.57 0.51
N GLY A 335 0.42 8.16 0.99
CA GLY A 335 0.44 9.50 1.59
C GLY A 335 1.25 9.58 2.87
N VAL A 336 1.21 8.51 3.69
CA VAL A 336 2.04 8.40 4.91
C VAL A 336 3.52 8.31 4.56
N GLN A 337 3.90 7.46 3.60
CA GLN A 337 5.29 7.37 3.12
C GLN A 337 5.78 8.71 2.57
N TYR A 338 4.93 9.40 1.83
CA TYR A 338 5.26 10.70 1.26
C TYR A 338 5.51 11.76 2.35
N ALA A 339 4.65 11.85 3.35
CA ALA A 339 4.85 12.76 4.49
C ALA A 339 6.13 12.42 5.27
N LEU A 340 6.40 11.13 5.50
CA LEU A 340 7.60 10.68 6.20
C LEU A 340 8.90 11.01 5.44
N ARG A 341 8.89 10.96 4.12
CA ARG A 341 10.04 11.39 3.29
C ARG A 341 10.49 12.82 3.61
N TYR A 342 9.56 13.69 3.99
CA TYR A 342 9.84 15.06 4.41
C TYR A 342 9.99 15.22 5.94
N GLY A 343 10.02 14.13 6.69
CA GLY A 343 10.13 14.16 8.15
C GLY A 343 8.93 14.79 8.85
N VAL A 344 7.73 14.72 8.23
CA VAL A 344 6.49 15.30 8.77
C VAL A 344 5.83 14.29 9.70
N PRO A 345 5.56 14.64 10.98
CA PRO A 345 4.86 13.78 11.90
C PRO A 345 3.37 13.69 11.57
N ILE A 346 2.75 12.56 11.95
CA ILE A 346 1.46 12.12 11.41
C ILE A 346 0.41 11.95 12.49
N VAL A 347 -0.84 12.35 12.18
CA VAL A 347 -2.04 11.89 12.88
C VAL A 347 -2.86 11.06 11.89
N ALA A 348 -2.89 9.75 12.08
CA ALA A 348 -3.63 8.82 11.24
C ALA A 348 -4.99 8.50 11.85
N THR A 349 -6.05 8.62 11.04
CA THR A 349 -7.40 8.16 11.34
C THR A 349 -7.71 6.95 10.44
N GLY A 350 -8.94 6.45 10.48
CA GLY A 350 -9.36 5.39 9.57
C GLY A 350 -9.32 3.98 10.19
N GLY A 351 -10.24 3.15 9.75
CA GLY A 351 -10.46 1.83 10.33
C GLY A 351 -10.72 0.72 9.31
N LYS A 352 -10.66 1.01 8.01
CA LYS A 352 -10.91 0.04 6.92
C LYS A 352 -9.69 -0.16 6.05
N GLU A 353 -9.71 -1.19 5.22
CA GLU A 353 -8.64 -1.55 4.27
C GLU A 353 -7.29 -1.76 5.00
N ASP A 354 -6.20 -1.23 4.46
CA ASP A 354 -4.86 -1.26 5.07
C ASP A 354 -4.64 -0.16 6.14
N LYS A 355 -5.56 0.80 6.27
CA LYS A 355 -5.42 1.96 7.18
C LYS A 355 -5.19 1.58 8.65
N PRO A 356 -5.81 0.50 9.19
CA PRO A 356 -5.47 -0.01 10.52
C PRO A 356 -3.99 -0.39 10.67
N GLU A 357 -3.41 -0.99 9.64
CA GLU A 357 -1.99 -1.40 9.64
C GLU A 357 -1.06 -0.19 9.57
N VAL A 358 -1.39 0.75 8.69
CA VAL A 358 -0.62 1.99 8.52
C VAL A 358 -0.65 2.82 9.79
N GLY A 359 -1.83 3.05 10.36
CA GLY A 359 -1.98 3.80 11.60
C GLY A 359 -1.29 3.13 12.80
N ALA A 360 -1.24 1.79 12.83
CA ALA A 360 -0.52 1.06 13.86
C ALA A 360 1.00 1.27 13.75
N ARG A 361 1.54 1.28 12.53
CA ARG A 361 2.96 1.59 12.27
C ARG A 361 3.31 3.02 12.61
N VAL A 362 2.44 3.99 12.29
CA VAL A 362 2.61 5.41 12.67
C VAL A 362 2.78 5.55 14.19
N ALA A 363 1.94 4.87 14.97
CA ALA A 363 2.02 4.93 16.42
C ALA A 363 3.22 4.14 16.97
N TRP A 364 3.51 2.97 16.41
CA TRP A 364 4.58 2.08 16.85
C TRP A 364 5.98 2.66 16.57
N SER A 365 6.21 3.22 15.38
CA SER A 365 7.48 3.86 15.00
C SER A 365 7.71 5.20 15.71
N GLY A 366 6.72 5.70 16.46
CA GLY A 366 6.80 6.96 17.17
C GLY A 366 6.71 8.21 16.29
N VAL A 367 6.41 8.07 15.00
CA VAL A 367 6.30 9.19 14.06
C VAL A 367 4.99 9.96 14.20
N GLY A 368 4.06 9.48 15.04
CA GLY A 368 2.78 10.15 15.20
C GLY A 368 1.81 9.42 16.13
N ARG A 369 0.54 9.70 15.93
CA ARG A 369 -0.56 9.12 16.72
C ARG A 369 -1.60 8.49 15.79
N ARG A 370 -2.29 7.46 16.31
CA ARG A 370 -3.39 6.78 15.65
C ARG A 370 -4.70 7.00 16.40
N ILE A 371 -5.75 7.37 15.69
CA ILE A 371 -7.13 7.37 16.17
C ILE A 371 -7.84 6.17 15.52
N ARG A 372 -8.27 5.20 16.33
CA ARG A 372 -8.88 3.95 15.82
C ARG A 372 -10.30 4.11 15.29
N SER A 373 -10.90 5.29 15.44
CA SER A 373 -12.25 5.57 14.97
C SER A 373 -12.26 5.98 13.49
N GLU A 374 -13.19 5.45 12.72
CA GLU A 374 -13.46 5.91 11.35
C GLU A 374 -14.08 7.34 11.33
N ARG A 375 -14.70 7.73 12.41
CA ARG A 375 -15.31 9.06 12.59
C ARG A 375 -14.83 9.65 13.91
N PRO A 376 -13.61 10.22 13.95
CA PRO A 376 -13.06 10.81 15.16
C PRO A 376 -13.87 12.05 15.56
N THR A 377 -14.06 12.25 16.86
CA THR A 377 -14.64 13.50 17.35
C THR A 377 -13.65 14.64 17.17
N PRO A 378 -14.12 15.90 16.93
CA PRO A 378 -13.25 17.06 16.86
C PRO A 378 -12.32 17.18 18.08
N ARG A 379 -12.84 16.92 19.29
CA ARG A 379 -12.06 16.96 20.53
C ARG A 379 -10.91 15.93 20.54
N ALA A 380 -11.15 14.71 20.12
CA ALA A 380 -10.12 13.67 20.06
C ALA A 380 -9.06 14.02 19.02
N LEU A 381 -9.47 14.49 17.85
CA LEU A 381 -8.57 14.88 16.77
C LEU A 381 -7.69 16.08 17.18
N ARG A 382 -8.30 17.14 17.78
CA ARG A 382 -7.55 18.29 18.29
C ARG A 382 -6.50 17.88 19.32
N ARG A 383 -6.87 17.05 20.30
CA ARG A 383 -5.95 16.54 21.33
C ARG A 383 -4.74 15.88 20.67
N ASP A 384 -4.94 15.02 19.68
CA ASP A 384 -3.87 14.25 19.07
C ASP A 384 -3.05 15.10 18.10
N ILE A 385 -3.64 16.04 17.36
CA ILE A 385 -2.92 17.00 16.52
C ILE A 385 -2.01 17.88 17.40
N LEU A 386 -2.55 18.49 18.45
CA LEU A 386 -1.77 19.36 19.34
C LEU A 386 -0.69 18.58 20.09
N ALA A 387 -0.95 17.33 20.47
CA ALA A 387 0.08 16.47 21.06
C ALA A 387 1.23 16.20 20.10
N VAL A 388 0.94 15.94 18.82
CA VAL A 388 1.96 15.72 17.78
C VAL A 388 2.70 17.03 17.45
N LEU A 389 2.01 18.14 17.39
CA LEU A 389 2.57 19.46 17.11
C LEU A 389 3.55 19.90 18.22
N ASN A 390 3.13 19.74 19.48
CA ASN A 390 3.84 20.34 20.63
C ASN A 390 4.90 19.42 21.26
N GLN A 391 4.96 18.12 20.87
CA GLN A 391 5.93 17.19 21.43
C GLN A 391 7.05 16.91 20.43
N PRO A 392 8.29 17.40 20.63
CA PRO A 392 9.40 17.28 19.66
C PRO A 392 9.74 15.83 19.27
N ARG A 393 9.45 14.86 20.14
CA ARG A 393 9.73 13.43 19.89
C ARG A 393 9.14 12.91 18.57
N TYR A 394 7.93 13.36 18.17
CA TYR A 394 7.29 12.92 16.95
C TYR A 394 8.02 13.43 15.71
N ARG A 395 8.38 14.72 15.70
CA ARG A 395 9.18 15.31 14.63
C ARG A 395 10.57 14.66 14.54
N GLN A 396 11.21 14.40 15.68
CA GLN A 396 12.50 13.73 15.73
C GLN A 396 12.41 12.30 15.17
N ALA A 397 11.38 11.53 15.53
CA ALA A 397 11.16 10.19 14.99
C ALA A 397 10.90 10.23 13.47
N SER A 398 10.06 11.15 13.00
CA SER A 398 9.77 11.31 11.57
C SER A 398 11.02 11.69 10.78
N ARG A 399 11.90 12.56 11.33
CA ARG A 399 13.18 12.92 10.69
C ARG A 399 14.16 11.75 10.64
N ARG A 400 14.18 10.86 11.64
CA ARG A 400 15.00 9.64 11.59
C ARG A 400 14.54 8.73 10.47
N VAL A 401 13.22 8.49 10.36
CA VAL A 401 12.66 7.70 9.25
C VAL A 401 12.95 8.36 7.90
N ALA A 402 12.84 9.69 7.79
CA ALA A 402 13.21 10.42 6.56
C ALA A 402 14.68 10.22 6.17
N ALA A 403 15.59 10.23 7.15
CA ALA A 403 17.01 9.96 6.90
C ALA A 403 17.25 8.53 6.40
N ASP A 404 16.57 7.55 6.99
CA ASP A 404 16.63 6.15 6.51
C ASP A 404 16.06 6.02 5.10
N MET A 405 14.97 6.73 4.79
CA MET A 405 14.39 6.75 3.44
C MET A 405 15.34 7.39 2.41
N ALA A 406 16.03 8.45 2.80
CA ALA A 406 17.01 9.12 1.93
C ALA A 406 18.26 8.26 1.68
N ALA A 407 18.63 7.40 2.63
CA ALA A 407 19.74 6.46 2.51
C ALA A 407 19.35 5.14 1.81
N ALA A 408 18.07 4.89 1.60
CA ALA A 408 17.59 3.67 0.95
C ALA A 408 17.98 3.64 -0.55
N PRO A 409 18.21 2.44 -1.12
CA PRO A 409 18.71 2.32 -2.49
C PRO A 409 17.71 2.77 -3.57
N GLY A 410 16.44 2.95 -3.23
CA GLY A 410 15.41 3.41 -4.17
C GLY A 410 15.23 2.47 -5.36
N PHE A 411 14.96 3.05 -6.51
CA PHE A 411 14.80 2.30 -7.75
C PHE A 411 16.09 1.53 -8.14
N ALA A 412 17.27 2.06 -7.83
CA ALA A 412 18.52 1.37 -8.13
C ALA A 412 18.59 -0.01 -7.43
N GLY A 413 18.11 -0.12 -6.20
CA GLY A 413 18.02 -1.40 -5.50
C GLY A 413 17.03 -2.38 -6.15
N VAL A 414 15.90 -1.88 -6.67
CA VAL A 414 14.97 -2.74 -7.44
C VAL A 414 15.63 -3.24 -8.71
N ALA A 415 16.31 -2.34 -9.45
CA ALA A 415 16.99 -2.65 -10.69
C ALA A 415 18.10 -3.71 -10.48
N GLU A 416 18.90 -3.58 -9.43
CA GLU A 416 19.93 -4.55 -9.08
C GLU A 416 19.35 -5.95 -8.82
N ILE A 417 18.22 -6.04 -8.11
CA ILE A 417 17.55 -7.32 -7.84
C ILE A 417 17.01 -7.92 -9.14
N VAL A 418 16.38 -7.10 -9.99
CA VAL A 418 15.90 -7.54 -11.32
C VAL A 418 17.05 -8.07 -12.17
N ASP A 419 18.14 -7.32 -12.30
CA ASP A 419 19.30 -7.72 -13.12
C ASP A 419 19.95 -9.00 -12.58
N ARG A 420 20.10 -9.14 -11.27
CA ARG A 420 20.61 -10.35 -10.61
C ARG A 420 19.76 -11.58 -10.90
N LEU A 421 18.43 -11.44 -10.85
CA LEU A 421 17.50 -12.55 -11.07
C LEU A 421 17.34 -12.89 -12.56
N ALA A 422 17.41 -11.91 -13.44
CA ALA A 422 17.40 -12.10 -14.88
C ALA A 422 18.67 -12.85 -15.36
N ALA A 423 19.83 -12.51 -14.79
CA ALA A 423 21.11 -13.17 -15.15
C ALA A 423 21.22 -14.62 -14.64
N ASN A 424 20.43 -15.03 -13.65
CA ASN A 424 20.50 -16.36 -13.02
C ASN A 424 19.16 -17.11 -13.06
N PRO A 425 18.72 -17.60 -14.21
CA PRO A 425 17.39 -18.23 -14.34
C PRO A 425 17.25 -19.56 -13.59
N THR A 426 18.34 -20.15 -13.11
CA THR A 426 18.34 -21.48 -12.43
C THR A 426 18.40 -21.42 -10.90
N ARG A 427 18.61 -20.24 -10.29
CA ARG A 427 18.75 -20.12 -8.85
C ARG A 427 17.37 -20.01 -8.18
N SER A 428 16.90 -21.11 -7.58
CA SER A 428 15.79 -21.08 -6.63
C SER A 428 16.19 -20.29 -5.38
N ALA A 429 15.24 -19.61 -4.75
CA ALA A 429 15.45 -19.07 -3.41
C ALA A 429 15.86 -20.22 -2.46
N PRO A 430 16.71 -19.95 -1.45
CA PRO A 430 17.08 -20.98 -0.48
C PRO A 430 15.80 -21.53 0.17
N GLU A 431 15.62 -22.85 0.15
CA GLU A 431 14.52 -23.52 0.83
C GLU A 431 14.52 -23.11 2.31
N ASN A 432 13.57 -22.29 2.70
CA ASN A 432 13.27 -22.08 4.11
C ASN A 432 12.64 -23.37 4.64
N THR A 433 13.43 -24.29 5.10
CA THR A 433 13.01 -25.49 5.82
C THR A 433 12.25 -25.06 7.07
N VAL A 434 10.95 -24.89 6.95
CA VAL A 434 10.06 -24.85 8.10
C VAL A 434 9.98 -26.31 8.59
N THR A 435 10.78 -26.62 9.58
CA THR A 435 10.63 -27.89 10.33
C THR A 435 9.25 -27.88 10.99
N PRO A 436 8.38 -28.84 10.73
CA PRO A 436 7.11 -28.93 11.42
C PRO A 436 7.38 -29.35 12.87
N ARG A 437 6.99 -28.50 13.83
CA ARG A 437 6.75 -28.84 15.23
C ARG A 437 5.47 -28.21 15.72
#